data_b334bc08b0a42b027d30bc91cd2fc320
#
_entry.id   b334bc08b0a42b027d30bc91cd2fc320
#
_cell.length_a   1.000
_cell.length_b   1.000
_cell.length_c   1.000
_cell.angle_alpha   90.00
_cell.angle_beta   90.00
_cell.angle_gamma   90.00
#
_symmetry.space_group_name_H-M   'P 1'
#
loop_
_entity.id
_entity.type
_entity.pdbx_description
1 polymer ?
#
loop_
_entity_poly.entity_id
_entity_poly.type
_entity_poly.pdbx_seq_one_letter_code
_entity_poly.pdbx_strand_id
1 'polypeptide(L)'
;KQELTLCNSALAQGGIAGVYKSPEDSIELHEHDTMVAGGFTNNPETVHILTTHAAHEIQAILDFGVDFDRTPDGELHRTLEGGHSRHRIFHHKDATGAEILDKLLKKVKTLPNVTILEHAMMTGMQKTDTGFSVNVMQGGSCTVYSSHFMILATGGIGRVYRFTTNSKIATGDGIAFAYENGAEIRNLHLIQFHPTAFNDHHTRECFLISEAVRGEGAYLLNCNKERFMDRYDERLELAPRDVVSHAIILESRRTHSDNFYLDISYKDSEFIKNRFPMIYEKVLEQGYDMTKEPIPI
;
A
#
# COMPACT_ATOMS: atom_id res chain seq x y z
N LYS A 1 16.37 7.18 8.08
CA LYS A 1 17.32 7.04 6.97
C LYS A 1 17.25 8.19 5.96
N GLN A 2 16.13 8.86 5.84
CA GLN A 2 15.86 9.96 4.91
C GLN A 2 14.92 10.96 5.59
N GLU A 3 14.31 11.87 4.82
CA GLU A 3 13.24 12.75 5.26
C GLU A 3 11.97 11.94 5.66
N LEU A 4 11.12 12.54 6.48
CA LEU A 4 9.90 11.90 7.03
C LEU A 4 8.91 11.44 5.97
N THR A 5 8.85 12.14 4.84
CA THR A 5 7.93 11.85 3.75
C THR A 5 8.37 10.72 2.84
N LEU A 6 9.64 10.29 2.92
CA LEU A 6 10.14 9.17 2.12
C LEU A 6 9.89 7.84 2.84
N CYS A 7 8.68 7.35 2.78
CA CYS A 7 8.29 6.05 3.34
C CYS A 7 7.19 5.39 2.51
N ASN A 8 6.99 4.08 2.70
CA ASN A 8 5.93 3.37 1.98
C ASN A 8 4.53 3.87 2.34
N SER A 9 4.33 4.39 3.56
CA SER A 9 3.05 4.97 3.96
C SER A 9 2.69 6.19 3.10
N ALA A 10 3.67 7.05 2.76
CA ALA A 10 3.44 8.18 1.86
C ALA A 10 3.13 7.76 0.42
N LEU A 11 3.64 6.59 -0.01
CA LEU A 11 3.44 6.06 -1.35
C LEU A 11 2.14 5.27 -1.51
N ALA A 12 1.37 5.07 -0.44
CA ALA A 12 0.13 4.31 -0.49
C ALA A 12 -0.96 5.10 -1.25
N GLN A 13 -1.36 4.58 -2.40
CA GLN A 13 -2.29 5.21 -3.35
C GLN A 13 -3.74 4.81 -3.12
N GLY A 14 -3.98 3.57 -2.66
CA GLY A 14 -5.31 3.04 -2.38
C GLY A 14 -5.99 3.71 -1.19
N GLY A 15 -6.90 2.99 -0.54
CA GLY A 15 -7.63 3.53 0.60
C GLY A 15 -7.48 2.68 1.86
N ILE A 16 -8.28 3.03 2.85
CA ILE A 16 -8.40 2.30 4.12
C ILE A 16 -9.75 1.60 4.15
N ALA A 17 -9.74 0.29 4.40
CA ALA A 17 -10.94 -0.51 4.53
C ALA A 17 -11.53 -0.41 5.95
N GLY A 18 -12.84 -0.21 6.04
CA GLY A 18 -13.53 -0.28 7.33
C GLY A 18 -15.04 -0.14 7.23
N VAL A 19 -15.74 -0.84 8.09
CA VAL A 19 -17.20 -0.68 8.24
C VAL A 19 -17.45 0.54 9.11
N TYR A 20 -17.76 1.66 8.46
CA TYR A 20 -17.99 2.94 9.16
C TYR A 20 -19.22 3.64 8.58
N LYS A 21 -20.28 3.79 9.38
CA LYS A 21 -21.56 4.43 9.00
C LYS A 21 -22.11 3.88 7.66
N SER A 22 -22.04 2.56 7.47
CA SER A 22 -22.50 1.88 6.26
C SER A 22 -23.61 0.87 6.60
N PRO A 23 -24.88 1.15 6.29
CA PRO A 23 -25.97 0.24 6.62
C PRO A 23 -26.00 -1.04 5.76
N GLU A 24 -25.31 -1.03 4.62
CA GLU A 24 -25.26 -2.15 3.69
C GLU A 24 -24.05 -3.08 3.90
N ASP A 25 -23.23 -2.78 4.91
CA ASP A 25 -22.01 -3.53 5.23
C ASP A 25 -22.02 -3.98 6.69
N SER A 26 -21.23 -5.01 7.02
CA SER A 26 -21.09 -5.48 8.40
C SER A 26 -19.66 -5.93 8.71
N ILE A 27 -19.35 -6.00 10.01
CA ILE A 27 -18.07 -6.48 10.51
C ILE A 27 -17.85 -7.93 10.04
N GLU A 28 -18.87 -8.78 10.10
CA GLU A 28 -18.81 -10.18 9.69
C GLU A 28 -18.50 -10.33 8.19
N LEU A 29 -19.05 -9.46 7.32
CA LEU A 29 -18.70 -9.44 5.90
C LEU A 29 -17.27 -8.99 5.68
N HIS A 30 -16.79 -8.00 6.44
CA HIS A 30 -15.41 -7.55 6.37
C HIS A 30 -14.43 -8.62 6.87
N GLU A 31 -14.76 -9.31 7.95
CA GLU A 31 -13.99 -10.47 8.45
C GLU A 31 -13.92 -11.56 7.39
N HIS A 32 -15.06 -11.94 6.82
CA HIS A 32 -15.11 -12.96 5.79
C HIS A 32 -14.25 -12.62 4.58
N ASP A 33 -14.39 -11.40 4.04
CA ASP A 33 -13.58 -10.93 2.91
C ASP A 33 -12.08 -10.98 3.23
N THR A 34 -11.70 -10.57 4.45
CA THR A 34 -10.31 -10.58 4.91
C THR A 34 -9.77 -12.01 5.03
N MET A 35 -10.57 -12.94 5.55
CA MET A 35 -10.19 -14.36 5.64
C MET A 35 -10.03 -15.00 4.26
N VAL A 36 -10.95 -14.70 3.33
CA VAL A 36 -10.88 -15.18 1.93
C VAL A 36 -9.63 -14.64 1.24
N ALA A 37 -9.37 -13.33 1.36
CA ALA A 37 -8.19 -12.70 0.75
C ALA A 37 -6.87 -13.26 1.27
N GLY A 38 -6.81 -13.70 2.53
CA GLY A 38 -5.66 -14.36 3.13
C GLY A 38 -5.63 -15.88 2.94
N GLY A 39 -6.51 -16.45 2.10
CA GLY A 39 -6.59 -17.90 1.87
C GLY A 39 -6.84 -18.70 3.15
N PHE A 40 -7.54 -18.13 4.12
CA PHE A 40 -7.82 -18.70 5.46
C PHE A 40 -6.55 -19.05 6.26
N THR A 41 -5.41 -18.47 5.92
CA THR A 41 -4.16 -18.62 6.70
C THR A 41 -3.99 -17.54 7.77
N ASN A 42 -4.87 -16.56 7.79
CA ASN A 42 -4.92 -15.48 8.77
C ASN A 42 -5.17 -16.02 10.20
N ASN A 43 -4.71 -15.26 11.19
CA ASN A 43 -5.16 -15.46 12.56
C ASN A 43 -6.57 -14.84 12.72
N PRO A 44 -7.63 -15.64 13.00
CA PRO A 44 -8.99 -15.13 13.09
C PRO A 44 -9.19 -14.08 14.19
N GLU A 45 -8.53 -14.24 15.34
CA GLU A 45 -8.61 -13.26 16.44
C GLU A 45 -8.05 -11.90 16.03
N THR A 46 -6.92 -11.89 15.32
CA THR A 46 -6.32 -10.66 14.81
C THR A 46 -7.21 -10.01 13.75
N VAL A 47 -7.84 -10.79 12.86
CA VAL A 47 -8.81 -10.28 11.88
C VAL A 47 -10.01 -9.66 12.59
N HIS A 48 -10.55 -10.32 13.61
CA HIS A 48 -11.66 -9.79 14.42
C HIS A 48 -11.31 -8.45 15.08
N ILE A 49 -10.13 -8.34 15.69
CA ILE A 49 -9.65 -7.07 16.27
C ILE A 49 -9.56 -5.98 15.20
N LEU A 50 -8.96 -6.28 14.04
CA LEU A 50 -8.81 -5.32 12.95
C LEU A 50 -10.14 -4.77 12.47
N THR A 51 -11.11 -5.63 12.21
CA THR A 51 -12.40 -5.25 11.61
C THR A 51 -13.34 -4.56 12.60
N THR A 52 -13.35 -5.00 13.87
CA THR A 52 -14.17 -4.39 14.92
C THR A 52 -13.68 -3.01 15.32
N HIS A 53 -12.37 -2.76 15.30
CA HIS A 53 -11.80 -1.46 15.66
C HIS A 53 -11.76 -0.47 14.49
N ALA A 54 -11.97 -0.91 13.26
CA ALA A 54 -11.84 -0.07 12.06
C ALA A 54 -12.65 1.24 12.13
N ALA A 55 -13.89 1.19 12.62
CA ALA A 55 -14.73 2.38 12.73
C ALA A 55 -14.14 3.44 13.70
N HIS A 56 -13.59 3.00 14.82
CA HIS A 56 -12.93 3.86 15.79
C HIS A 56 -11.68 4.51 15.20
N GLU A 57 -10.86 3.73 14.53
CA GLU A 57 -9.60 4.21 13.93
C GLU A 57 -9.85 5.17 12.75
N ILE A 58 -10.88 4.92 11.92
CA ILE A 58 -11.31 5.86 10.87
C ILE A 58 -11.75 7.18 11.49
N GLN A 59 -12.53 7.15 12.58
CA GLN A 59 -12.94 8.37 13.27
C GLN A 59 -11.72 9.11 13.84
N ALA A 60 -10.76 8.41 14.44
CA ALA A 60 -9.56 9.02 15.00
C ALA A 60 -8.72 9.75 13.94
N ILE A 61 -8.53 9.18 12.75
CA ILE A 61 -7.79 9.88 11.68
C ILE A 61 -8.57 11.05 11.09
N LEU A 62 -9.90 10.99 11.04
CA LEU A 62 -10.75 12.14 10.70
C LEU A 62 -10.59 13.28 11.72
N ASP A 63 -10.51 12.94 13.01
CA ASP A 63 -10.29 13.91 14.09
C ASP A 63 -8.91 14.57 14.03
N PHE A 64 -7.92 13.90 13.43
CA PHE A 64 -6.63 14.50 13.09
C PHE A 64 -6.69 15.41 11.84
N GLY A 65 -7.84 15.50 11.18
CA GLY A 65 -8.07 16.38 10.04
C GLY A 65 -7.74 15.75 8.70
N VAL A 66 -7.68 14.41 8.62
CA VAL A 66 -7.57 13.70 7.32
C VAL A 66 -8.81 13.98 6.49
N ASP A 67 -8.59 14.42 5.25
CA ASP A 67 -9.64 14.80 4.32
C ASP A 67 -9.86 13.70 3.27
N PHE A 68 -10.74 12.75 3.57
CA PHE A 68 -11.19 11.77 2.60
C PHE A 68 -12.15 12.38 1.60
N ASP A 69 -12.16 11.86 0.38
CA ASP A 69 -13.08 12.27 -0.68
C ASP A 69 -14.53 12.11 -0.25
N ARG A 70 -15.37 13.01 -0.76
CA ARG A 70 -16.80 13.07 -0.41
C ARG A 70 -17.67 13.00 -1.64
N THR A 71 -18.87 12.48 -1.44
CA THR A 71 -19.96 12.54 -2.40
C THR A 71 -20.51 13.96 -2.50
N PRO A 72 -21.29 14.31 -3.55
CA PRO A 72 -21.88 15.66 -3.70
C PRO A 72 -22.78 16.10 -2.54
N ASP A 73 -23.35 15.17 -1.79
CA ASP A 73 -24.17 15.40 -0.59
C ASP A 73 -23.34 15.51 0.70
N GLY A 74 -21.99 15.43 0.59
CA GLY A 74 -21.06 15.65 1.70
C GLY A 74 -20.71 14.42 2.52
N GLU A 75 -21.28 13.26 2.20
CA GLU A 75 -20.93 11.99 2.84
C GLU A 75 -19.54 11.50 2.40
N LEU A 76 -18.89 10.68 3.23
CA LEU A 76 -17.61 10.08 2.86
C LEU A 76 -17.78 9.14 1.67
N HIS A 77 -17.03 9.37 0.60
CA HIS A 77 -17.03 8.51 -0.57
C HIS A 77 -16.33 7.19 -0.26
N ARG A 78 -16.90 6.08 -0.74
CA ARG A 78 -16.37 4.73 -0.57
C ARG A 78 -16.25 4.06 -1.92
N THR A 79 -15.13 3.40 -2.14
CA THR A 79 -14.88 2.62 -3.35
C THR A 79 -14.82 1.13 -3.06
N LEU A 80 -14.88 0.34 -4.12
CA LEU A 80 -14.65 -1.09 -4.10
C LEU A 80 -13.22 -1.35 -4.62
N GLU A 81 -12.46 -2.17 -3.88
CA GLU A 81 -11.19 -2.71 -4.36
C GLU A 81 -11.23 -4.25 -4.34
N GLY A 82 -10.25 -4.89 -4.98
CA GLY A 82 -10.18 -6.34 -5.07
C GLY A 82 -10.19 -7.02 -3.69
N GLY A 83 -10.86 -8.18 -3.60
CA GLY A 83 -11.01 -8.91 -2.35
C GLY A 83 -12.12 -8.40 -1.43
N HIS A 84 -12.77 -7.28 -1.72
CA HIS A 84 -13.88 -6.75 -0.95
C HIS A 84 -15.24 -7.00 -1.62
N SER A 85 -16.23 -7.41 -0.85
CA SER A 85 -17.61 -7.63 -1.31
C SER A 85 -18.51 -6.39 -1.20
N ARG A 86 -18.04 -5.33 -0.53
CA ARG A 86 -18.77 -4.08 -0.29
C ARG A 86 -17.89 -2.86 -0.47
N HIS A 87 -18.49 -1.71 -0.79
CA HIS A 87 -17.84 -0.41 -0.86
C HIS A 87 -17.50 0.08 0.55
N ARG A 88 -16.28 -0.17 1.01
CA ARG A 88 -15.80 0.18 2.36
C ARG A 88 -14.43 0.85 2.37
N ILE A 89 -13.91 1.23 1.19
CA ILE A 89 -12.58 1.81 1.05
C ILE A 89 -12.70 3.33 1.06
N PHE A 90 -12.20 3.97 2.12
CA PHE A 90 -12.08 5.42 2.23
C PHE A 90 -10.75 5.87 1.62
N HIS A 91 -10.79 6.92 0.82
CA HIS A 91 -9.62 7.35 0.05
C HIS A 91 -9.56 8.87 -0.07
N HIS A 92 -8.37 9.38 -0.36
CA HIS A 92 -8.14 10.73 -0.84
C HIS A 92 -7.52 10.63 -2.23
N LYS A 93 -8.35 10.69 -3.28
CA LYS A 93 -7.95 10.48 -4.68
C LYS A 93 -7.11 9.19 -4.81
N ASP A 94 -5.88 9.32 -5.33
CA ASP A 94 -4.86 8.27 -5.42
C ASP A 94 -3.63 8.54 -4.54
N ALA A 95 -3.79 9.31 -3.44
CA ALA A 95 -2.72 9.74 -2.55
C ALA A 95 -3.10 9.63 -1.05
N THR A 96 -3.91 8.64 -0.70
CA THR A 96 -4.46 8.48 0.65
C THR A 96 -3.38 8.41 1.73
N GLY A 97 -2.30 7.67 1.47
CA GLY A 97 -1.20 7.55 2.44
C GLY A 97 -0.47 8.87 2.67
N ALA A 98 -0.27 9.67 1.62
CA ALA A 98 0.36 10.99 1.73
C ALA A 98 -0.52 11.95 2.53
N GLU A 99 -1.83 11.95 2.31
CA GLU A 99 -2.78 12.78 3.06
C GLU A 99 -2.78 12.44 4.55
N ILE A 100 -2.87 11.15 4.90
CA ILE A 100 -2.84 10.70 6.30
C ILE A 100 -1.51 11.09 6.96
N LEU A 101 -0.39 10.80 6.28
CA LEU A 101 0.94 11.11 6.81
C LEU A 101 1.13 12.61 7.05
N ASP A 102 0.70 13.46 6.13
CA ASP A 102 0.79 14.92 6.27
C ASP A 102 0.05 15.42 7.52
N LYS A 103 -1.20 14.98 7.73
CA LYS A 103 -1.98 15.40 8.89
C LYS A 103 -1.39 14.91 10.20
N LEU A 104 -0.98 13.63 10.25
CA LEU A 104 -0.33 13.08 11.44
C LEU A 104 1.01 13.76 11.74
N LEU A 105 1.84 14.04 10.73
CA LEU A 105 3.10 14.76 10.91
C LEU A 105 2.88 16.21 11.40
N LYS A 106 1.88 16.91 10.85
CA LYS A 106 1.50 18.23 11.35
C LYS A 106 1.15 18.18 12.83
N LYS A 107 0.36 17.18 13.25
CA LYS A 107 0.00 17.00 14.66
C LYS A 107 1.22 16.67 15.52
N VAL A 108 2.03 15.70 15.12
CA VAL A 108 3.21 15.26 15.88
C VAL A 108 4.21 16.41 16.10
N LYS A 109 4.42 17.26 15.09
CA LYS A 109 5.32 18.42 15.16
C LYS A 109 4.86 19.49 16.19
N THR A 110 3.60 19.44 16.64
CA THR A 110 3.10 20.33 17.70
C THR A 110 3.34 19.79 19.13
N LEU A 111 3.80 18.55 19.26
CA LEU A 111 3.96 17.90 20.56
C LEU A 111 5.35 18.20 21.14
N PRO A 112 5.45 18.91 22.28
CA PRO A 112 6.73 19.37 22.83
C PRO A 112 7.60 18.23 23.39
N ASN A 113 7.00 17.06 23.64
CA ASN A 113 7.67 15.87 24.16
C ASN A 113 8.13 14.89 23.08
N VAL A 114 8.02 15.26 21.80
CA VAL A 114 8.44 14.42 20.67
C VAL A 114 9.65 15.01 20.00
N THR A 115 10.71 14.22 19.88
CA THR A 115 11.92 14.57 19.10
C THR A 115 11.95 13.74 17.83
N ILE A 116 12.07 14.40 16.68
CA ILE A 116 12.12 13.76 15.36
C ILE A 116 13.54 13.90 14.81
N LEU A 117 14.12 12.78 14.37
CA LEU A 117 15.44 12.72 13.75
C LEU A 117 15.29 12.27 12.29
N GLU A 118 15.44 13.21 11.37
CA GLU A 118 15.53 12.93 9.94
C GLU A 118 16.97 12.59 9.53
N HIS A 119 17.13 11.87 8.41
CA HIS A 119 18.44 11.43 7.90
C HIS A 119 19.27 10.67 8.94
N ALA A 120 18.60 10.09 9.92
CA ALA A 120 19.16 9.28 10.97
C ALA A 120 18.94 7.78 10.68
N MET A 121 19.98 6.98 10.82
CA MET A 121 19.94 5.55 10.55
C MET A 121 20.30 4.77 11.83
N MET A 122 19.41 3.89 12.25
CA MET A 122 19.75 2.90 13.27
C MET A 122 20.78 1.92 12.70
N THR A 123 21.92 1.79 13.37
CA THR A 123 23.03 0.92 12.96
C THR A 123 23.29 -0.22 13.91
N GLY A 124 22.59 -0.26 15.03
CA GLY A 124 22.64 -1.34 16.00
C GLY A 124 21.57 -1.17 17.07
N MET A 125 21.14 -2.26 17.65
CA MET A 125 20.19 -2.33 18.74
C MET A 125 20.62 -3.41 19.71
N GLN A 126 20.49 -3.17 20.99
CA GLN A 126 20.71 -4.14 22.05
C GLN A 126 19.60 -4.05 23.09
N LYS A 127 18.99 -5.18 23.40
CA LYS A 127 18.11 -5.32 24.55
C LYS A 127 18.96 -5.34 25.83
N THR A 128 18.55 -4.57 26.85
CA THR A 128 19.19 -4.50 28.16
C THR A 128 18.22 -4.96 29.24
N ASP A 129 18.68 -5.06 30.46
CA ASP A 129 17.83 -5.46 31.61
C ASP A 129 16.69 -4.46 31.88
N THR A 130 16.88 -3.19 31.51
CA THR A 130 15.93 -2.11 31.80
C THR A 130 15.28 -1.50 30.55
N GLY A 131 15.55 -2.04 29.36
CA GLY A 131 15.01 -1.48 28.12
C GLY A 131 15.87 -1.78 26.89
N PHE A 132 16.19 -0.75 26.11
CA PHE A 132 16.93 -0.86 24.86
C PHE A 132 18.00 0.20 24.74
N SER A 133 19.12 -0.16 24.13
CA SER A 133 20.19 0.74 23.70
C SER A 133 20.28 0.69 22.18
N VAL A 134 20.29 1.85 21.53
CA VAL A 134 20.21 1.98 20.06
C VAL A 134 21.32 2.89 19.56
N ASN A 135 22.11 2.39 18.63
CA ASN A 135 23.12 3.19 17.92
C ASN A 135 22.48 3.87 16.71
N VAL A 136 22.58 5.19 16.64
CA VAL A 136 22.01 6.00 15.57
C VAL A 136 23.11 6.81 14.89
N MET A 137 23.27 6.64 13.60
CA MET A 137 24.18 7.44 12.77
C MET A 137 23.41 8.57 12.11
N GLN A 138 23.90 9.79 12.29
CA GLN A 138 23.37 11.00 11.67
C GLN A 138 24.54 11.97 11.36
N GLY A 139 24.61 12.49 10.12
CA GLY A 139 25.63 13.44 9.72
C GLY A 139 27.09 12.98 9.94
N GLY A 140 27.34 11.67 9.84
CA GLY A 140 28.66 11.07 10.06
C GLY A 140 29.00 10.81 11.53
N SER A 141 28.14 11.18 12.48
CA SER A 141 28.32 10.94 13.92
C SER A 141 27.43 9.81 14.39
N CYS A 142 27.92 8.99 15.31
CA CYS A 142 27.17 7.92 15.96
C CYS A 142 26.80 8.33 17.38
N THR A 143 25.51 8.29 17.69
CA THR A 143 24.97 8.60 19.04
C THR A 143 24.24 7.37 19.57
N VAL A 144 24.41 7.10 20.87
CA VAL A 144 23.68 6.04 21.57
C VAL A 144 22.47 6.64 22.27
N TYR A 145 21.30 6.07 22.00
CA TYR A 145 20.06 6.39 22.69
C TYR A 145 19.62 5.22 23.57
N SER A 146 19.14 5.50 24.76
CA SER A 146 18.57 4.49 25.66
C SER A 146 17.11 4.78 25.94
N SER A 147 16.29 3.74 26.01
CA SER A 147 14.85 3.83 26.30
C SER A 147 14.34 2.61 27.06
N HIS A 148 13.28 2.76 27.84
CA HIS A 148 12.60 1.65 28.48
C HIS A 148 11.77 0.82 27.49
N PHE A 149 11.20 1.46 26.47
CA PHE A 149 10.37 0.83 25.45
C PHE A 149 10.87 1.19 24.05
N MET A 150 10.68 0.29 23.12
CA MET A 150 11.00 0.51 21.72
C MET A 150 9.89 0.00 20.82
N ILE A 151 9.50 0.80 19.85
CA ILE A 151 8.57 0.41 18.78
C ILE A 151 9.36 0.35 17.48
N LEU A 152 9.45 -0.85 16.89
CA LEU A 152 10.03 -1.05 15.55
C LEU A 152 8.94 -0.91 14.49
N ALA A 153 8.92 0.21 13.80
CA ALA A 153 8.02 0.50 12.70
C ALA A 153 8.80 0.75 11.39
N THR A 154 9.83 -0.06 11.14
CA THR A 154 10.85 0.15 10.10
C THR A 154 10.43 -0.28 8.70
N GLY A 155 9.18 -0.74 8.54
CA GLY A 155 8.67 -1.23 7.26
C GLY A 155 9.22 -2.60 6.88
N GLY A 156 9.06 -2.94 5.61
CA GLY A 156 9.34 -4.26 5.09
C GLY A 156 10.73 -4.44 4.44
N ILE A 157 10.81 -5.44 3.57
CA ILE A 157 12.03 -6.00 3.00
C ILE A 157 12.05 -5.94 1.45
N GLY A 158 11.15 -5.16 0.83
CA GLY A 158 10.98 -5.15 -0.63
C GLY A 158 12.25 -4.87 -1.44
N ARG A 159 13.25 -4.22 -0.83
CA ARG A 159 14.55 -3.91 -1.49
C ARG A 159 15.47 -5.12 -1.73
N VAL A 160 15.14 -6.32 -1.23
CA VAL A 160 15.87 -7.55 -1.58
C VAL A 160 15.59 -7.99 -3.02
N TYR A 161 14.46 -7.55 -3.60
CA TYR A 161 14.10 -7.85 -4.98
C TYR A 161 14.75 -6.89 -5.97
N ARG A 162 14.99 -7.36 -7.20
CA ARG A 162 15.57 -6.54 -8.28
C ARG A 162 14.66 -5.38 -8.64
N PHE A 163 13.36 -5.64 -8.77
CA PHE A 163 12.32 -4.66 -9.03
C PHE A 163 11.37 -4.58 -7.84
N THR A 164 10.95 -3.39 -7.45
CA THR A 164 10.11 -3.21 -6.27
C THR A 164 9.34 -1.90 -6.35
N THR A 165 8.10 -1.90 -5.87
CA THR A 165 7.30 -0.69 -5.67
C THR A 165 7.55 -0.05 -4.30
N ASN A 166 8.44 -0.64 -3.48
CA ASN A 166 8.78 -0.10 -2.17
C ASN A 166 9.81 1.02 -2.27
N SER A 167 9.68 1.96 -1.35
CA SER A 167 10.68 3.01 -1.11
C SER A 167 12.09 2.43 -0.89
N LYS A 168 13.11 3.19 -1.31
CA LYS A 168 14.53 2.82 -1.17
C LYS A 168 15.00 2.53 0.26
N ILE A 169 14.20 2.89 1.28
CA ILE A 169 14.51 2.62 2.69
C ILE A 169 13.98 1.28 3.20
N ALA A 170 13.19 0.53 2.41
CA ALA A 170 12.59 -0.75 2.82
C ALA A 170 13.59 -1.91 2.71
N THR A 171 14.65 -1.88 3.51
CA THR A 171 15.83 -2.76 3.44
C THR A 171 15.83 -3.88 4.47
N GLY A 172 14.80 -3.96 5.33
CA GLY A 172 14.65 -5.04 6.33
C GLY A 172 15.52 -4.90 7.58
N ASP A 173 16.16 -3.75 7.81
CA ASP A 173 17.09 -3.56 8.94
C ASP A 173 16.43 -3.86 10.29
N GLY A 174 15.18 -3.42 10.51
CA GLY A 174 14.47 -3.69 11.76
C GLY A 174 14.21 -5.18 12.00
N ILE A 175 13.99 -5.95 10.94
CA ILE A 175 13.86 -7.41 11.03
C ILE A 175 15.19 -8.02 11.48
N ALA A 176 16.32 -7.58 10.89
CA ALA A 176 17.65 -8.06 11.28
C ALA A 176 17.96 -7.74 12.76
N PHE A 177 17.75 -6.49 13.18
CA PHE A 177 18.00 -6.10 14.57
C PHE A 177 17.07 -6.81 15.56
N ALA A 178 15.81 -7.05 15.21
CA ALA A 178 14.89 -7.82 16.03
C ALA A 178 15.37 -9.26 16.20
N TYR A 179 15.80 -9.90 15.11
CA TYR A 179 16.37 -11.25 15.13
C TYR A 179 17.63 -11.36 15.99
N GLU A 180 18.58 -10.45 15.83
CA GLU A 180 19.82 -10.38 16.60
C GLU A 180 19.57 -10.22 18.11
N ASN A 181 18.42 -9.64 18.50
CA ASN A 181 17.99 -9.46 19.88
C ASN A 181 17.01 -10.53 20.37
N GLY A 182 16.92 -11.66 19.66
CA GLY A 182 16.18 -12.84 20.10
C GLY A 182 14.67 -12.80 19.84
N ALA A 183 14.21 -11.89 18.97
CA ALA A 183 12.80 -11.90 18.54
C ALA A 183 12.53 -13.11 17.62
N GLU A 184 11.36 -13.71 17.76
CA GLU A 184 10.91 -14.74 16.85
C GLU A 184 10.53 -14.10 15.51
N ILE A 185 11.09 -14.62 14.41
CA ILE A 185 10.80 -14.19 13.04
C ILE A 185 9.91 -15.24 12.38
N ARG A 186 8.78 -14.78 11.80
CA ARG A 186 7.80 -15.64 11.15
C ARG A 186 7.48 -15.15 9.74
N ASN A 187 7.09 -16.06 8.87
CA ASN A 187 6.44 -15.80 7.59
C ASN A 187 7.21 -14.87 6.63
N LEU A 188 8.54 -14.88 6.64
CA LEU A 188 9.36 -14.08 5.72
C LEU A 188 9.15 -14.43 4.23
N HIS A 189 8.55 -15.58 3.94
CA HIS A 189 8.17 -16.00 2.58
C HIS A 189 6.89 -15.32 2.08
N LEU A 190 6.09 -14.70 2.97
CA LEU A 190 4.85 -14.01 2.60
C LEU A 190 5.16 -12.61 2.09
N ILE A 191 5.64 -12.54 0.84
CA ILE A 191 5.85 -11.29 0.11
C ILE A 191 4.76 -11.15 -0.94
N GLN A 192 4.03 -10.02 -0.92
CA GLN A 192 3.03 -9.73 -1.93
C GLN A 192 3.69 -9.12 -3.17
N PHE A 193 3.47 -9.74 -4.32
CA PHE A 193 3.80 -9.16 -5.63
C PHE A 193 2.59 -8.40 -6.14
N HIS A 194 2.76 -7.10 -6.38
CA HIS A 194 1.69 -6.28 -6.90
C HIS A 194 1.55 -6.48 -8.42
N PRO A 195 0.36 -6.81 -8.94
CA PRO A 195 0.20 -7.17 -10.36
C PRO A 195 0.33 -5.99 -11.32
N THR A 196 0.16 -4.75 -10.85
CA THR A 196 0.15 -3.54 -11.68
C THR A 196 1.21 -2.54 -11.20
N ALA A 197 2.45 -2.78 -11.57
CA ALA A 197 3.54 -1.83 -11.45
C ALA A 197 3.87 -1.29 -12.84
N PHE A 198 4.02 0.04 -12.98
CA PHE A 198 4.40 0.64 -14.26
C PHE A 198 5.76 0.15 -14.72
N ASN A 199 5.81 -0.37 -15.93
CA ASN A 199 7.02 -0.96 -16.49
C ASN A 199 7.78 0.07 -17.34
N ASP A 200 8.71 0.79 -16.71
CA ASP A 200 9.61 1.72 -17.41
C ASP A 200 10.91 1.07 -17.90
N HIS A 201 11.18 -0.17 -17.50
CA HIS A 201 12.39 -0.95 -17.79
C HIS A 201 13.72 -0.28 -17.38
N HIS A 202 13.72 0.92 -16.83
CA HIS A 202 14.92 1.72 -16.59
C HIS A 202 15.29 1.82 -15.11
N THR A 203 14.31 1.79 -14.20
CA THR A 203 14.55 1.95 -12.78
C THR A 203 14.27 0.67 -11.99
N ARG A 204 15.00 0.52 -10.88
CA ARG A 204 14.75 -0.56 -9.91
C ARG A 204 13.48 -0.31 -9.10
N GLU A 205 13.13 0.94 -8.89
CA GLU A 205 11.95 1.38 -8.17
C GLU A 205 10.82 1.57 -9.16
N CYS A 206 9.93 0.57 -9.25
CA CYS A 206 8.78 0.62 -10.12
C CYS A 206 7.70 1.54 -9.53
N PHE A 207 7.08 2.35 -10.36
CA PHE A 207 5.94 3.14 -9.93
C PHE A 207 4.71 2.24 -9.78
N LEU A 208 4.09 2.27 -8.60
CA LEU A 208 2.86 1.51 -8.33
C LEU A 208 1.68 2.15 -9.05
N ILE A 209 0.91 1.34 -9.79
CA ILE A 209 -0.43 1.71 -10.24
C ILE A 209 -1.43 1.05 -9.31
N SER A 210 -2.14 1.83 -8.54
CA SER A 210 -3.07 1.38 -7.51
C SER A 210 -4.08 0.37 -8.02
N GLU A 211 -4.44 -0.57 -7.16
CA GLU A 211 -5.57 -1.46 -7.36
C GLU A 211 -6.90 -0.72 -7.58
N ALA A 212 -7.02 0.50 -7.04
CA ALA A 212 -8.18 1.35 -7.26
C ALA A 212 -8.47 1.58 -8.76
N VAL A 213 -7.45 1.60 -9.63
CA VAL A 213 -7.63 1.72 -11.09
C VAL A 213 -8.40 0.51 -11.64
N ARG A 214 -8.10 -0.71 -11.16
CA ARG A 214 -8.87 -1.92 -11.47
C ARG A 214 -10.26 -1.89 -10.82
N GLY A 215 -10.36 -1.37 -9.61
CA GLY A 215 -11.61 -1.13 -8.89
C GLY A 215 -12.57 -0.22 -9.65
N GLU A 216 -12.05 0.80 -10.33
CA GLU A 216 -12.82 1.67 -11.23
C GLU A 216 -13.08 1.04 -12.61
N GLY A 217 -12.67 -0.20 -12.83
CA GLY A 217 -13.03 -1.02 -13.98
C GLY A 217 -11.95 -1.17 -15.05
N ALA A 218 -10.69 -0.78 -14.80
CA ALA A 218 -9.62 -1.00 -15.78
C ALA A 218 -9.44 -2.46 -16.14
N TYR A 219 -9.16 -2.74 -17.43
CA TYR A 219 -8.92 -4.07 -17.96
C TYR A 219 -7.44 -4.41 -17.99
N LEU A 220 -7.11 -5.67 -17.72
CA LEU A 220 -5.79 -6.24 -17.95
C LEU A 220 -5.74 -6.85 -19.36
N LEU A 221 -4.76 -6.40 -20.15
CA LEU A 221 -4.58 -6.84 -21.52
C LEU A 221 -3.22 -7.52 -21.70
N ASN A 222 -3.19 -8.59 -22.49
CA ASN A 222 -1.97 -9.28 -22.90
C ASN A 222 -1.23 -8.53 -24.05
N CYS A 223 -0.16 -9.12 -24.56
CA CYS A 223 0.63 -8.55 -25.67
C CYS A 223 -0.19 -8.33 -26.97
N ASN A 224 -1.26 -9.07 -27.16
CA ASN A 224 -2.16 -8.93 -28.31
C ASN A 224 -3.27 -7.89 -28.08
N LYS A 225 -3.25 -7.19 -26.93
CA LYS A 225 -4.30 -6.27 -26.48
C LYS A 225 -5.64 -6.98 -26.22
N GLU A 226 -5.60 -8.26 -25.89
CA GLU A 226 -6.78 -9.04 -25.49
C GLU A 226 -6.92 -9.04 -23.96
N ARG A 227 -8.14 -8.82 -23.48
CA ARG A 227 -8.48 -9.05 -22.07
C ARG A 227 -8.39 -10.54 -21.78
N PHE A 228 -7.81 -10.94 -20.64
CA PHE A 228 -7.49 -12.34 -20.38
C PHE A 228 -7.94 -12.85 -19.01
N MET A 229 -8.36 -11.99 -18.09
CA MET A 229 -8.70 -12.40 -16.71
C MET A 229 -9.88 -13.38 -16.65
N ASP A 230 -10.81 -13.33 -17.61
CA ASP A 230 -11.94 -14.25 -17.75
C ASP A 230 -11.55 -15.74 -17.88
N ARG A 231 -10.31 -16.02 -18.28
CA ARG A 231 -9.76 -17.37 -18.38
C ARG A 231 -9.29 -17.93 -17.04
N TYR A 232 -9.10 -17.08 -16.06
CA TYR A 232 -8.39 -17.42 -14.81
C TYR A 232 -9.23 -17.27 -13.55
N ASP A 233 -10.15 -16.29 -13.50
CA ASP A 233 -11.00 -16.07 -12.31
C ASP A 233 -12.29 -15.34 -12.69
N GLU A 234 -13.41 -15.81 -12.12
CA GLU A 234 -14.75 -15.22 -12.38
C GLU A 234 -14.90 -13.79 -11.88
N ARG A 235 -14.09 -13.37 -10.90
CA ARG A 235 -14.04 -11.98 -10.38
C ARG A 235 -13.27 -11.03 -11.31
N LEU A 236 -12.67 -11.54 -12.36
CA LEU A 236 -11.90 -10.80 -13.36
C LEU A 236 -10.78 -9.99 -12.70
N GLU A 237 -10.65 -8.71 -13.05
CA GLU A 237 -9.63 -7.79 -12.53
C GLU A 237 -9.82 -7.45 -11.03
N LEU A 238 -10.98 -7.79 -10.44
CA LEU A 238 -11.26 -7.64 -9.01
C LEU A 238 -10.87 -8.88 -8.18
N ALA A 239 -10.27 -9.90 -8.79
CA ALA A 239 -9.68 -11.01 -8.08
C ALA A 239 -8.55 -10.50 -7.14
N PRO A 240 -8.25 -11.19 -6.03
CA PRO A 240 -7.13 -10.87 -5.15
C PRO A 240 -5.79 -10.76 -5.90
N ARG A 241 -4.87 -9.97 -5.37
CA ARG A 241 -3.60 -9.62 -6.06
C ARG A 241 -2.75 -10.83 -6.41
N ASP A 242 -2.72 -11.84 -5.55
CA ASP A 242 -2.00 -13.10 -5.79
C ASP A 242 -2.59 -13.86 -6.97
N VAL A 243 -3.92 -13.91 -7.08
CA VAL A 243 -4.65 -14.52 -8.20
C VAL A 243 -4.34 -13.78 -9.50
N VAL A 244 -4.42 -12.45 -9.49
CA VAL A 244 -4.11 -11.63 -10.67
C VAL A 244 -2.64 -11.78 -11.08
N SER A 245 -1.69 -11.74 -10.12
CA SER A 245 -0.27 -11.94 -10.40
C SER A 245 0.00 -13.32 -10.98
N HIS A 246 -0.69 -14.36 -10.46
CA HIS A 246 -0.57 -15.71 -11.00
C HIS A 246 -1.15 -15.81 -12.41
N ALA A 247 -2.29 -15.17 -12.67
CA ALA A 247 -2.91 -15.12 -14.00
C ALA A 247 -1.97 -14.46 -15.04
N ILE A 248 -1.30 -13.38 -14.68
CA ILE A 248 -0.28 -12.73 -15.54
C ILE A 248 0.85 -13.70 -15.86
N ILE A 249 1.37 -14.45 -14.89
CA ILE A 249 2.44 -15.46 -15.13
C ILE A 249 1.95 -16.57 -16.07
N LEU A 250 0.71 -17.05 -15.89
CA LEU A 250 0.15 -18.09 -16.77
C LEU A 250 -0.05 -17.56 -18.19
N GLU A 251 -0.57 -16.34 -18.32
CA GLU A 251 -0.81 -15.70 -19.60
C GLU A 251 0.50 -15.36 -20.33
N SER A 252 1.57 -14.94 -19.60
CA SER A 252 2.92 -14.77 -20.14
C SER A 252 3.44 -16.07 -20.78
N ARG A 253 3.28 -17.20 -20.08
CA ARG A 253 3.66 -18.52 -20.62
C ARG A 253 2.83 -18.91 -21.85
N ARG A 254 1.53 -18.60 -21.85
CA ARG A 254 0.61 -18.89 -22.95
C ARG A 254 0.96 -18.07 -24.22
N THR A 255 1.27 -16.80 -24.03
CA THR A 255 1.56 -15.88 -25.15
C THR A 255 3.04 -15.80 -25.52
N HIS A 256 3.91 -16.43 -24.72
CA HIS A 256 5.38 -16.32 -24.83
C HIS A 256 5.86 -14.86 -24.81
N SER A 257 5.21 -14.01 -24.00
CA SER A 257 5.49 -12.57 -23.91
C SER A 257 5.26 -12.07 -22.48
N ASP A 258 6.14 -11.16 -22.02
CA ASP A 258 6.04 -10.48 -20.74
C ASP A 258 5.45 -9.06 -20.88
N ASN A 259 4.88 -8.73 -22.04
CA ASN A 259 4.25 -7.43 -22.27
C ASN A 259 2.77 -7.49 -21.87
N PHE A 260 2.44 -6.74 -20.83
CA PHE A 260 1.08 -6.59 -20.33
C PHE A 260 0.71 -5.12 -20.21
N TYR A 261 -0.59 -4.84 -20.21
CA TYR A 261 -1.10 -3.48 -20.20
C TYR A 261 -2.32 -3.38 -19.27
N LEU A 262 -2.48 -2.19 -18.71
CA LEU A 262 -3.68 -1.80 -17.98
C LEU A 262 -4.41 -0.73 -18.78
N ASP A 263 -5.71 -0.93 -19.05
CA ASP A 263 -6.52 -0.04 -19.87
C ASP A 263 -7.75 0.47 -19.12
N ILE A 264 -7.82 1.78 -18.95
CA ILE A 264 -8.99 2.52 -18.45
C ILE A 264 -9.42 3.62 -19.42
N SER A 265 -8.80 3.70 -20.60
CA SER A 265 -8.97 4.80 -21.58
C SER A 265 -10.39 4.93 -22.14
N TYR A 266 -11.24 3.92 -21.95
CA TYR A 266 -12.64 3.96 -22.35
C TYR A 266 -13.55 4.77 -21.40
N LYS A 267 -13.03 5.15 -20.22
CA LYS A 267 -13.72 6.01 -19.25
C LYS A 267 -13.56 7.48 -19.64
N ASP A 268 -14.41 8.31 -19.07
CA ASP A 268 -14.32 9.76 -19.25
C ASP A 268 -12.96 10.31 -18.83
N SER A 269 -12.34 11.13 -19.66
CA SER A 269 -11.00 11.65 -19.41
C SER A 269 -10.90 12.54 -18.18
N GLU A 270 -11.93 13.35 -17.91
CA GLU A 270 -11.94 14.21 -16.72
C GLU A 270 -12.16 13.39 -15.45
N PHE A 271 -12.98 12.34 -15.52
CA PHE A 271 -13.09 11.37 -14.43
C PHE A 271 -11.73 10.76 -14.09
N ILE A 272 -10.97 10.25 -15.07
CA ILE A 272 -9.66 9.63 -14.86
C ILE A 272 -8.69 10.61 -14.19
N LYS A 273 -8.57 11.82 -14.72
CA LYS A 273 -7.65 12.86 -14.20
C LYS A 273 -8.01 13.30 -12.77
N ASN A 274 -9.30 13.41 -12.48
CA ASN A 274 -9.76 13.83 -11.14
C ASN A 274 -9.65 12.71 -10.11
N ARG A 275 -9.89 11.47 -10.52
CA ARG A 275 -9.83 10.29 -9.63
C ARG A 275 -8.40 9.85 -9.35
N PHE A 276 -7.52 9.93 -10.37
CA PHE A 276 -6.14 9.44 -10.33
C PHE A 276 -5.13 10.51 -10.77
N PRO A 277 -5.11 11.71 -10.15
CA PRO A 277 -4.27 12.80 -10.60
C PRO A 277 -2.78 12.48 -10.55
N MET A 278 -2.32 11.81 -9.48
CA MET A 278 -0.91 11.47 -9.29
C MET A 278 -0.48 10.37 -10.28
N ILE A 279 -1.30 9.32 -10.45
CA ILE A 279 -1.02 8.25 -11.42
C ILE A 279 -1.01 8.80 -12.83
N TYR A 280 -2.01 9.62 -13.20
CA TYR A 280 -2.11 10.25 -14.52
C TYR A 280 -0.86 11.08 -14.83
N GLU A 281 -0.48 11.99 -13.93
CA GLU A 281 0.71 12.84 -14.08
C GLU A 281 1.97 12.00 -14.26
N LYS A 282 2.15 10.98 -13.40
CA LYS A 282 3.34 10.13 -13.41
C LYS A 282 3.48 9.31 -14.69
N VAL A 283 2.39 8.74 -15.17
CA VAL A 283 2.35 7.96 -16.41
C VAL A 283 2.55 8.87 -17.64
N LEU A 284 1.97 10.08 -17.60
CA LEU A 284 2.14 11.08 -18.66
C LEU A 284 3.59 11.57 -18.76
N GLU A 285 4.29 11.77 -17.64
CA GLU A 285 5.73 12.07 -17.61
C GLU A 285 6.58 11.03 -18.35
N GLN A 286 6.10 9.79 -18.39
CA GLN A 286 6.76 8.68 -19.09
C GLN A 286 6.30 8.52 -20.55
N GLY A 287 5.49 9.45 -21.05
CA GLY A 287 5.05 9.50 -22.43
C GLY A 287 3.77 8.72 -22.75
N TYR A 288 3.02 8.26 -21.74
CA TYR A 288 1.77 7.54 -21.92
C TYR A 288 0.58 8.36 -21.42
N ASP A 289 -0.48 8.44 -22.22
CA ASP A 289 -1.74 9.10 -21.83
C ASP A 289 -2.80 8.03 -21.51
N MET A 290 -2.95 7.69 -20.23
CA MET A 290 -3.91 6.67 -19.78
C MET A 290 -5.38 7.01 -20.06
N THR A 291 -5.67 8.24 -20.51
CA THR A 291 -7.01 8.63 -20.99
C THR A 291 -7.24 8.29 -22.46
N LYS A 292 -6.22 7.82 -23.17
CA LYS A 292 -6.27 7.56 -24.62
C LYS A 292 -5.77 6.19 -25.03
N GLU A 293 -4.93 5.58 -24.19
CA GLU A 293 -4.24 4.35 -24.52
C GLU A 293 -3.99 3.46 -23.30
N PRO A 294 -3.86 2.12 -23.48
CA PRO A 294 -3.41 1.21 -22.45
C PRO A 294 -1.97 1.50 -22.04
N ILE A 295 -1.72 1.50 -20.73
CA ILE A 295 -0.39 1.76 -20.15
C ILE A 295 0.36 0.43 -19.86
N PRO A 296 1.68 0.35 -20.08
CA PRO A 296 2.45 -0.87 -19.80
C PRO A 296 2.60 -1.12 -18.29
N ILE A 297 2.49 -2.41 -17.91
CA ILE A 297 2.66 -2.88 -16.53
C ILE A 297 3.65 -4.01 -16.44
#